data_32b82d740ed98ed1c8f5e670234b6551
#
_entry.id   32b82d740ed98ed1c8f5e670234b6551
#
_cell.length_a   1.000
_cell.length_b   1.000
_cell.length_c   1.000
_cell.angle_alpha   90.00
_cell.angle_beta   90.00
_cell.angle_gamma   90.00
#
_symmetry.space_group_name_H-M   'P 1'
#
loop_
_entity.id
_entity.type
_entity.pdbx_description
1 polymer ?
#
loop_
_entity_poly.entity_id
_entity_poly.type
_entity_poly.pdbx_seq_one_letter_code
_entity_poly.pdbx_strand_id
1 'polypeptide(L)' 'MTYKVTEEGDTSTVFLDGEIDMDKTEGAKEVIFPLIDAGKNVNLNLSNV' A
#
# COMPACT_ATOMS: atom_id res chain seq x y z
N MET A 1 2.34 -12.09 -2.12
CA MET A 1 2.57 -10.71 -1.68
C MET A 1 2.02 -10.52 -0.28
N THR A 2 2.78 -9.90 0.57
CA THR A 2 2.30 -9.46 1.88
C THR A 2 2.42 -7.94 1.95
N TYR A 3 1.73 -7.34 2.89
CA TYR A 3 1.83 -5.91 3.07
C TYR A 3 1.67 -5.52 4.53
N LYS A 4 2.16 -4.34 4.85
CA LYS A 4 2.02 -3.75 6.17
C LYS A 4 1.73 -2.27 5.99
N VAL A 5 0.81 -1.74 6.77
CA VAL A 5 0.45 -0.32 6.72
C VAL A 5 0.80 0.31 8.05
N THR A 6 1.52 1.42 8.00
CA THR A 6 1.78 2.26 9.16
C THR A 6 1.19 3.63 8.91
N GLU A 7 0.71 4.28 9.97
CA GLU A 7 0.15 5.61 9.88
C GLU A 7 0.89 6.56 10.79
N GLU A 8 1.16 7.76 10.26
CA GLU A 8 1.82 8.81 11.02
C GLU A 8 1.21 10.15 10.61
N GLY A 9 0.39 10.72 11.49
CA GLY A 9 -0.34 11.95 11.17
C GLY A 9 -1.27 11.75 9.99
N ASP A 10 -1.09 12.56 8.94
CA ASP A 10 -1.89 12.49 7.73
C ASP A 10 -1.30 11.57 6.67
N THR A 11 -0.21 10.88 7.00
CA THR A 11 0.50 10.04 6.03
C THR A 11 0.38 8.57 6.39
N SER A 12 0.01 7.77 5.41
CA SER A 12 0.00 6.31 5.52
C SER A 12 1.11 5.75 4.64
N THR A 13 1.91 4.85 5.17
CA THR A 13 2.95 4.17 4.40
C THR A 13 2.57 2.71 4.25
N VAL A 14 2.55 2.24 3.00
CA VAL A 14 2.26 0.85 2.69
C VAL A 14 3.56 0.19 2.27
N PHE A 15 3.99 -0.79 3.06
CA PHE A 15 5.16 -1.60 2.75
C PHE A 15 4.70 -2.86 2.05
N LEU A 16 5.07 -3.02 0.79
CA LEU A 16 4.76 -4.22 0.03
C LEU A 16 5.97 -5.14 0.01
N ASP A 17 5.73 -6.43 0.10
CA ASP A 17 6.79 -7.43 0.18
C ASP A 17 6.47 -8.59 -0.74
N GLY A 18 7.49 -9.12 -1.41
CA GLY A 18 7.39 -10.27 -2.26
C GLY A 18 7.20 -9.92 -3.73
N GLU A 19 6.60 -10.83 -4.47
CA GLU A 19 6.37 -10.65 -5.90
C GLU A 19 5.02 -9.99 -6.14
N ILE A 20 4.99 -9.01 -7.02
CA ILE A 20 3.76 -8.36 -7.45
C ILE A 20 3.58 -8.66 -8.93
N ASP A 21 2.49 -9.34 -9.27
CA ASP A 21 2.08 -9.60 -10.63
C ASP A 21 0.67 -9.04 -10.87
N MET A 22 0.10 -9.31 -12.04
CA MET A 22 -1.21 -8.75 -12.37
C MET A 22 -2.30 -9.20 -11.42
N ASP A 23 -2.23 -10.43 -10.91
CA ASP A 23 -3.23 -10.95 -9.99
C ASP A 23 -3.15 -10.26 -8.63
N LYS A 24 -1.95 -9.88 -8.22
CA LYS A 24 -1.71 -9.29 -6.90
C LYS A 24 -1.91 -7.77 -6.90
N THR A 25 -1.89 -7.16 -8.07
CA THR A 25 -2.13 -5.72 -8.20
C THR A 25 -3.54 -5.35 -7.69
N GLU A 26 -4.53 -6.18 -7.93
CA GLU A 26 -5.88 -5.93 -7.44
C GLU A 26 -5.92 -5.89 -5.91
N GLY A 27 -5.21 -6.79 -5.25
CA GLY A 27 -5.12 -6.79 -3.79
C GLY A 27 -4.45 -5.51 -3.26
N ALA A 28 -3.41 -5.04 -3.93
CA ALA A 28 -2.75 -3.80 -3.56
C ALA A 28 -3.69 -2.60 -3.69
N LYS A 29 -4.50 -2.56 -4.75
CA LYS A 29 -5.49 -1.50 -4.94
C LYS A 29 -6.52 -1.46 -3.83
N GLU A 30 -6.97 -2.62 -3.36
CA GLU A 30 -7.94 -2.70 -2.28
C GLU A 30 -7.42 -2.11 -0.97
N VAL A 31 -6.12 -2.11 -0.77
CA VAL A 31 -5.49 -1.49 0.40
C VAL A 31 -5.29 0.01 0.20
N ILE A 32 -4.84 0.40 -1.00
CA ILE A 32 -4.37 1.76 -1.27
C ILE A 32 -5.53 2.72 -1.53
N PHE A 33 -6.52 2.32 -2.32
CA PHE A 33 -7.59 3.21 -2.74
C PHE A 33 -8.44 3.75 -1.58
N PRO A 34 -8.81 2.94 -0.57
CA PRO A 34 -9.53 3.50 0.57
C PRO A 34 -8.73 4.56 1.34
N LEU A 35 -7.41 4.43 1.38
CA LEU A 35 -6.56 5.43 2.04
C LEU A 35 -6.55 6.74 1.26
N ILE A 36 -6.53 6.66 -0.07
CA ILE A 36 -6.61 7.83 -0.93
C ILE A 36 -7.97 8.51 -0.77
N ASP A 37 -9.04 7.73 -0.74
CA ASP A 37 -10.40 8.26 -0.57
C ASP A 37 -10.59 8.94 0.78
N ALA A 38 -9.85 8.50 1.79
CA ALA A 38 -9.88 9.13 3.10
C ALA A 38 -9.13 10.48 3.15
N GLY A 39 -8.52 10.89 2.04
CA GLY A 39 -7.78 12.14 1.96
C GLY A 39 -6.40 12.10 2.57
N LYS A 40 -5.86 10.92 2.77
CA LYS A 40 -4.53 10.75 3.35
C LYS A 40 -3.45 10.79 2.29
N ASN A 41 -2.26 11.22 2.70
CA ASN A 41 -1.08 11.06 1.87
C ASN A 41 -0.62 9.60 1.95
N VAL A 42 -0.37 8.99 0.81
CA VAL A 42 0.01 7.59 0.76
C VAL A 42 1.41 7.46 0.18
N ASN A 43 2.30 6.83 0.95
CA ASN A 43 3.63 6.48 0.49
C ASN A 43 3.69 4.98 0.25
N LEU A 44 4.19 4.59 -0.91
CA LEU A 44 4.40 3.18 -1.22
C LEU A 44 5.87 2.85 -1.04
N ASN A 45 6.15 1.84 -0.25
CA ASN A 45 7.51 1.34 -0.08
C ASN A 45 7.63 0.00 -0.79
N LEU A 46 8.40 -0.03 -1.87
CA LEU A 46 8.56 -1.19 -2.73
C LEU A 46 9.94 -1.84 -2.57
N SER A 47 10.67 -1.51 -1.51
CA SER A 47 12.04 -1.96 -1.37
C SER A 47 12.18 -3.47 -1.20
N ASN A 48 11.10 -4.14 -0.80
CA ASN A 48 11.09 -5.59 -0.63
C ASN A 48 10.32 -6.33 -1.75
N VAL A 49 10.02 -5.64 -2.81
CA VAL A 49 9.33 -6.22 -3.97
C VAL A 49 10.31 -6.80 -4.97
#